data_a37d04f6c9effaacccc8ccdca7bcb97c
#
_entry.id   a37d04f6c9effaacccc8ccdca7bcb97c
#
_cell.length_a   1.000
_cell.length_b   1.000
_cell.length_c   1.000
_cell.angle_alpha   90.00
_cell.angle_beta   90.00
_cell.angle_gamma   90.00
#
_symmetry.space_group_name_H-M   'P 1'
#
loop_
_entity.id
_entity.type
_entity.pdbx_description
1 polymer ?
#
loop_
_entity_poly.entity_id
_entity_poly.type
_entity_poly.pdbx_seq_one_letter_code
_entity_poly.pdbx_strand_id
1 'polypeptide(L)'
;MKRCPHCNSPITQPDRKTCPVCGNPLSGPTGAARRRLPPWVPVVLLCAVAVVVVYFALHKPVTLPADIQVPAETTPESAGLVLDEADRFYLDNLPTNITFTLTVDGAEQPHGTSDTGRYYMARSALTRTDTLLRVVSPEGDGYRTALALVSKPSNENAAFGTFVPCEADGYAKPDEEYLDAMLTVYYRAYLRAANAAAPAELRYVTELHSQSLSAGIKSGATGAVTFTLDKSDMVCDTEHIEYGDNTVTVNAAASYEAVNDTTGEVETATDYYTIQAVWQDGMWLVDRSWTISESDYQNGVFGNQ
;
A
#
# COMPACT_ATOMS: atom_id res chain seq x y z
N MET A 1 57.46 -2.76 16.06
CA MET A 1 56.26 -2.39 16.80
C MET A 1 55.03 -2.90 16.01
N LYS A 2 54.16 -3.69 16.63
CA LYS A 2 52.91 -4.11 16.00
C LYS A 2 51.90 -2.95 16.06
N ARG A 3 51.08 -2.81 15.02
CA ARG A 3 50.03 -1.79 14.97
C ARG A 3 48.64 -2.47 14.97
N CYS A 4 47.68 -1.79 15.56
CA CYS A 4 46.33 -2.28 15.59
C CYS A 4 45.73 -2.34 14.16
N PRO A 5 45.16 -3.47 13.71
CA PRO A 5 44.59 -3.57 12.36
C PRO A 5 43.32 -2.72 12.15
N HIS A 6 42.69 -2.24 13.22
CA HIS A 6 41.45 -1.46 13.14
C HIS A 6 41.68 0.07 13.19
N CYS A 7 42.64 0.56 14.01
CA CYS A 7 42.84 1.99 14.19
C CYS A 7 44.29 2.45 13.91
N ASN A 8 45.18 1.55 13.48
CA ASN A 8 46.58 1.77 13.15
C ASN A 8 47.44 2.32 14.32
N SER A 9 46.95 2.37 15.54
CA SER A 9 47.69 2.82 16.72
C SER A 9 48.79 1.83 17.11
N PRO A 10 49.95 2.29 17.59
CA PRO A 10 51.04 1.41 18.00
C PRO A 10 50.69 0.62 19.26
N ILE A 11 50.98 -0.67 19.26
CA ILE A 11 50.75 -1.58 20.37
C ILE A 11 52.06 -1.74 21.14
N THR A 12 52.12 -1.17 22.34
CA THR A 12 53.31 -1.19 23.20
C THR A 12 53.41 -2.47 24.06
N GLN A 13 52.30 -3.22 24.24
CA GLN A 13 52.28 -4.46 25.02
C GLN A 13 51.83 -5.62 24.12
N PRO A 14 52.73 -6.59 23.82
CA PRO A 14 52.45 -7.66 22.84
C PRO A 14 51.37 -8.66 23.27
N ASP A 15 51.10 -8.78 24.58
CA ASP A 15 50.18 -9.81 25.14
C ASP A 15 48.74 -9.34 25.37
N ARG A 16 48.42 -8.11 25.00
CA ARG A 16 47.05 -7.60 25.11
C ARG A 16 46.12 -8.20 24.04
N LYS A 17 44.96 -8.68 24.49
CA LYS A 17 43.95 -9.24 23.60
C LYS A 17 43.06 -8.16 22.90
N THR A 18 43.03 -6.95 23.44
CA THR A 18 42.26 -5.82 22.91
C THR A 18 43.11 -4.57 22.76
N CYS A 19 42.82 -3.75 21.76
CA CYS A 19 43.52 -2.48 21.53
C CYS A 19 43.13 -1.46 22.63
N PRO A 20 44.09 -0.82 23.30
CA PRO A 20 43.81 0.15 24.35
C PRO A 20 43.18 1.47 23.82
N VAL A 21 43.24 1.73 22.52
CA VAL A 21 42.74 2.95 21.89
C VAL A 21 41.34 2.78 21.34
N CYS A 22 41.02 1.65 20.65
CA CYS A 22 39.73 1.45 20.01
C CYS A 22 38.90 0.28 20.61
N GLY A 23 39.43 -0.45 21.61
CA GLY A 23 38.76 -1.55 22.27
C GLY A 23 38.60 -2.85 21.44
N ASN A 24 38.95 -2.83 20.15
CA ASN A 24 38.81 -3.97 19.27
C ASN A 24 39.82 -5.09 19.55
N PRO A 25 39.46 -6.38 19.33
CA PRO A 25 40.40 -7.49 19.56
C PRO A 25 41.57 -7.45 18.61
N LEU A 26 42.79 -7.69 19.13
CA LEU A 26 44.05 -7.67 18.40
C LEU A 26 44.40 -9.00 17.72
N SER A 27 43.69 -10.08 18.07
CA SER A 27 43.72 -11.34 17.33
C SER A 27 42.87 -11.16 16.07
N GLY A 28 43.53 -11.10 14.90
CA GLY A 28 42.86 -11.21 13.63
C GLY A 28 41.97 -12.46 13.59
N PRO A 29 40.96 -12.51 12.69
CA PRO A 29 40.09 -13.68 12.56
C PRO A 29 41.01 -14.88 12.25
N THR A 30 41.21 -15.72 13.24
CA THR A 30 41.79 -17.06 13.07
C THR A 30 40.91 -17.72 12.03
N GLY A 31 41.52 -18.07 10.90
CA GLY A 31 40.94 -18.59 9.66
C GLY A 31 39.52 -19.09 9.75
N ALA A 32 38.66 -18.49 8.98
CA ALA A 32 37.31 -19.00 8.79
C ALA A 32 37.42 -20.48 8.45
N ALA A 33 37.08 -21.34 9.42
CA ALA A 33 36.93 -22.76 9.17
C ALA A 33 35.92 -22.85 8.02
N ARG A 34 36.42 -23.26 6.82
CA ARG A 34 35.55 -23.58 5.68
C ARG A 34 34.56 -24.64 6.21
N ARG A 35 33.34 -24.17 6.58
CA ARG A 35 32.25 -25.10 6.89
C ARG A 35 32.03 -25.89 5.61
N ARG A 36 32.51 -27.14 5.60
CA ARG A 36 32.15 -28.07 4.53
C ARG A 36 30.63 -28.22 4.63
N LEU A 37 29.94 -27.80 3.55
CA LEU A 37 28.52 -28.04 3.44
C LEU A 37 28.25 -29.53 3.64
N PRO A 38 27.23 -29.92 4.41
CA PRO A 38 26.86 -31.30 4.59
C PRO A 38 26.64 -31.95 3.22
N PRO A 39 27.03 -33.24 3.05
CA PRO A 39 27.02 -33.90 1.73
C PRO A 39 25.63 -33.98 1.04
N TRP A 40 24.56 -33.76 1.78
CA TRP A 40 23.19 -33.74 1.25
C TRP A 40 22.81 -32.39 0.58
N VAL A 41 23.49 -31.28 0.89
CA VAL A 41 23.18 -29.95 0.33
C VAL A 41 23.27 -29.91 -1.20
N PRO A 42 24.34 -30.44 -1.83
CA PRO A 42 24.40 -30.47 -3.32
C PRO A 42 23.29 -31.36 -3.91
N VAL A 43 22.87 -32.42 -3.23
CA VAL A 43 21.79 -33.31 -3.70
C VAL A 43 20.45 -32.56 -3.69
N VAL A 44 20.13 -31.84 -2.62
CA VAL A 44 18.91 -31.02 -2.52
C VAL A 44 18.88 -29.91 -3.59
N LEU A 45 20.04 -29.26 -3.82
CA LEU A 45 20.15 -28.22 -4.85
C LEU A 45 19.93 -28.80 -6.26
N LEU A 46 20.46 -29.99 -6.54
CA LEU A 46 20.31 -30.67 -7.81
C LEU A 46 18.86 -31.12 -8.04
N CYS A 47 18.16 -31.59 -7.01
CA CYS A 47 16.74 -31.92 -7.07
C CYS A 47 15.88 -30.68 -7.30
N ALA A 48 16.19 -29.55 -6.65
CA ALA A 48 15.47 -28.28 -6.86
C ALA A 48 15.61 -27.77 -8.30
N VAL A 49 16.83 -27.83 -8.86
CA VAL A 49 17.09 -27.46 -10.26
C VAL A 49 16.34 -28.39 -11.21
N ALA A 50 16.33 -29.71 -10.93
CA ALA A 50 15.61 -30.69 -11.77
C ALA A 50 14.10 -30.41 -11.76
N VAL A 51 13.49 -30.06 -10.60
CA VAL A 51 12.07 -29.70 -10.51
C VAL A 51 11.76 -28.47 -11.33
N VAL A 52 12.60 -27.42 -11.26
CA VAL A 52 12.44 -26.19 -12.05
C VAL A 52 12.55 -26.48 -13.56
N VAL A 53 13.52 -27.29 -13.98
CA VAL A 53 13.67 -27.68 -15.39
C VAL A 53 12.48 -28.49 -15.88
N VAL A 54 11.98 -29.43 -15.09
CA VAL A 54 10.79 -30.23 -15.44
C VAL A 54 9.55 -29.33 -15.48
N TYR A 55 9.41 -28.38 -14.55
CA TYR A 55 8.32 -27.41 -14.57
C TYR A 55 8.31 -26.60 -15.87
N PHE A 56 9.45 -26.03 -16.29
CA PHE A 56 9.57 -25.28 -17.55
C PHE A 56 9.46 -26.16 -18.79
N ALA A 57 9.85 -27.43 -18.71
CA ALA A 57 9.70 -28.37 -19.80
C ALA A 57 8.25 -28.82 -20.06
N LEU A 58 7.47 -28.92 -18.96
CA LEU A 58 6.04 -29.26 -19.01
C LEU A 58 5.16 -28.04 -19.33
N HIS A 59 5.61 -26.83 -18.96
CA HIS A 59 4.93 -25.57 -19.26
C HIS A 59 5.63 -24.83 -20.40
N LYS A 60 5.92 -25.55 -21.51
CA LYS A 60 6.40 -24.89 -22.71
C LYS A 60 5.39 -23.83 -23.12
N PRO A 61 5.81 -22.56 -23.35
CA PRO A 61 4.92 -21.59 -23.95
C PRO A 61 4.44 -22.19 -25.27
N VAL A 62 3.12 -22.22 -25.44
CA VAL A 62 2.51 -22.67 -26.72
C VAL A 62 3.01 -21.69 -27.77
N THR A 63 3.97 -22.12 -28.59
CA THR A 63 4.35 -21.40 -29.80
C THR A 63 3.17 -21.53 -30.75
N LEU A 64 2.37 -20.45 -30.84
CA LEU A 64 1.36 -20.34 -31.89
C LEU A 64 2.02 -20.50 -33.25
N PRO A 65 1.39 -21.24 -34.17
CA PRO A 65 1.90 -21.36 -35.52
C PRO A 65 2.06 -19.97 -36.15
N ALA A 66 3.17 -19.77 -36.87
CA ALA A 66 3.57 -18.50 -37.49
C ALA A 66 2.65 -18.02 -38.64
N ASP A 67 1.51 -18.65 -38.84
CA ASP A 67 0.63 -18.39 -39.99
C ASP A 67 -0.76 -17.84 -39.61
N ILE A 68 -0.91 -17.32 -38.39
CA ILE A 68 -2.04 -16.47 -38.08
C ILE A 68 -1.63 -15.06 -38.53
N GLN A 69 -2.10 -14.64 -39.71
CA GLN A 69 -2.14 -13.24 -40.05
C GLN A 69 -2.94 -12.56 -38.96
N VAL A 70 -2.23 -11.92 -38.02
CA VAL A 70 -2.82 -10.97 -37.06
C VAL A 70 -3.45 -9.90 -37.95
N PRO A 71 -4.77 -9.73 -37.95
CA PRO A 71 -5.37 -8.57 -38.58
C PRO A 71 -4.63 -7.38 -38.01
N ALA A 72 -4.22 -6.42 -38.88
CA ALA A 72 -3.58 -5.17 -38.44
C ALA A 72 -4.28 -4.68 -37.20
N GLU A 73 -3.48 -4.45 -36.15
CA GLU A 73 -3.97 -3.88 -34.89
C GLU A 73 -4.90 -2.70 -35.22
N THR A 74 -6.17 -2.98 -35.33
CA THR A 74 -7.15 -2.01 -34.91
C THR A 74 -6.86 -1.85 -33.45
N THR A 75 -6.23 -0.73 -33.07
CA THR A 75 -6.34 -0.14 -31.73
C THR A 75 -7.72 -0.53 -31.25
N PRO A 76 -7.91 -1.23 -30.11
CA PRO A 76 -9.24 -1.49 -29.65
C PRO A 76 -9.84 -0.11 -29.44
N GLU A 77 -10.61 0.33 -30.43
CA GLU A 77 -11.63 1.33 -30.25
C GLU A 77 -12.39 0.76 -29.07
N SER A 78 -12.26 1.37 -27.91
CA SER A 78 -12.89 0.93 -26.69
C SER A 78 -14.37 0.88 -27.02
N ALA A 79 -14.84 -0.31 -27.35
CA ALA A 79 -16.27 -0.57 -27.42
C ALA A 79 -16.76 -0.26 -26.02
N GLY A 80 -17.27 0.99 -25.85
CA GLY A 80 -17.60 1.53 -24.56
C GLY A 80 -18.49 0.55 -23.84
N LEU A 81 -18.20 0.31 -22.58
CA LEU A 81 -19.02 -0.56 -21.73
C LEU A 81 -20.50 -0.20 -21.92
N VAL A 82 -21.34 -1.13 -22.33
CA VAL A 82 -22.78 -0.94 -22.49
C VAL A 82 -23.50 -1.71 -21.41
N LEU A 83 -24.20 -1.00 -20.55
CA LEU A 83 -24.96 -1.57 -19.41
C LEU A 83 -26.37 -0.99 -19.38
N ASP A 84 -27.30 -1.76 -18.81
CA ASP A 84 -28.60 -1.25 -18.43
C ASP A 84 -28.45 -0.18 -17.33
N GLU A 85 -29.37 0.77 -17.27
CA GLU A 85 -29.27 1.92 -16.35
C GLU A 85 -29.18 1.49 -14.88
N ALA A 86 -29.86 0.42 -14.50
CA ALA A 86 -29.83 -0.15 -13.15
C ALA A 86 -28.46 -0.71 -12.74
N ASP A 87 -27.66 -1.13 -13.72
CA ASP A 87 -26.33 -1.71 -13.49
C ASP A 87 -25.21 -0.67 -13.56
N ARG A 88 -25.53 0.58 -13.86
CA ARG A 88 -24.58 1.67 -13.94
C ARG A 88 -24.29 2.27 -12.57
N PHE A 89 -23.03 2.54 -12.35
CA PHE A 89 -22.54 3.38 -11.26
C PHE A 89 -21.86 4.59 -11.88
N TYR A 90 -22.37 5.79 -11.60
CA TYR A 90 -21.92 7.01 -12.27
C TYR A 90 -20.66 7.61 -11.65
N LEU A 91 -19.82 8.18 -12.52
CA LEU A 91 -18.54 8.83 -12.20
C LEU A 91 -18.72 10.34 -12.45
N ASP A 92 -18.93 11.09 -11.39
CA ASP A 92 -19.24 12.52 -11.50
C ASP A 92 -18.01 13.40 -11.25
N ASN A 93 -18.09 14.66 -11.64
CA ASN A 93 -17.03 15.67 -11.56
C ASN A 93 -15.81 15.40 -12.46
N LEU A 94 -15.90 14.44 -13.38
CA LEU A 94 -14.86 14.26 -14.39
C LEU A 94 -15.08 15.23 -15.55
N PRO A 95 -14.00 15.80 -16.14
CA PRO A 95 -14.12 16.60 -17.35
C PRO A 95 -14.79 15.82 -18.48
N THR A 96 -15.60 16.47 -19.29
CA THR A 96 -16.23 15.82 -20.44
C THR A 96 -15.22 15.54 -21.55
N ASN A 97 -15.42 14.44 -22.28
CA ASN A 97 -14.60 14.04 -23.43
C ASN A 97 -13.11 13.79 -23.11
N ILE A 98 -12.81 13.31 -21.91
CA ILE A 98 -11.47 12.85 -21.57
C ILE A 98 -11.34 11.33 -21.80
N THR A 99 -10.13 10.92 -22.19
CA THR A 99 -9.73 9.51 -22.14
C THR A 99 -9.03 9.26 -20.82
N PHE A 100 -9.39 8.18 -20.12
CA PHE A 100 -8.76 7.84 -18.84
C PHE A 100 -8.76 6.35 -18.61
N THR A 101 -7.88 5.89 -17.73
CA THR A 101 -7.92 4.57 -17.12
C THR A 101 -8.58 4.67 -15.76
N LEU A 102 -9.60 3.84 -15.50
CA LEU A 102 -10.27 3.72 -14.22
C LEU A 102 -9.74 2.52 -13.47
N THR A 103 -9.39 2.69 -12.19
CA THR A 103 -9.08 1.59 -11.30
C THR A 103 -10.00 1.60 -10.07
N VAL A 104 -10.34 0.41 -9.61
CA VAL A 104 -11.13 0.15 -8.39
C VAL A 104 -10.26 -0.68 -7.46
N ASP A 105 -9.89 -0.14 -6.31
CA ASP A 105 -8.93 -0.78 -5.39
C ASP A 105 -7.65 -1.27 -6.11
N GLY A 106 -7.15 -0.48 -7.07
CA GLY A 106 -5.96 -0.80 -7.87
C GLY A 106 -6.19 -1.71 -9.09
N ALA A 107 -7.35 -2.34 -9.23
CA ALA A 107 -7.69 -3.18 -10.38
C ALA A 107 -8.34 -2.34 -11.50
N GLU A 108 -7.80 -2.41 -12.72
CA GLU A 108 -8.37 -1.71 -13.87
C GLU A 108 -9.79 -2.20 -14.18
N GLN A 109 -10.69 -1.24 -14.46
CA GLN A 109 -12.09 -1.51 -14.76
C GLN A 109 -12.52 -0.82 -16.06
N PRO A 110 -13.33 -1.49 -16.88
CA PRO A 110 -13.95 -0.87 -18.04
C PRO A 110 -14.96 0.19 -17.62
N HIS A 111 -15.05 1.26 -18.42
CA HIS A 111 -16.02 2.32 -18.23
C HIS A 111 -16.73 2.65 -19.55
N GLY A 112 -17.89 3.29 -19.46
CA GLY A 112 -18.68 3.74 -20.60
C GLY A 112 -19.13 5.18 -20.41
N THR A 113 -19.76 5.73 -21.45
CA THR A 113 -20.36 7.07 -21.45
C THR A 113 -21.83 6.95 -21.79
N SER A 114 -22.68 7.59 -21.01
CA SER A 114 -24.12 7.66 -21.27
C SER A 114 -24.47 8.62 -22.39
N ASP A 115 -25.70 8.57 -22.89
CA ASP A 115 -26.21 9.51 -23.90
C ASP A 115 -26.18 10.98 -23.43
N THR A 116 -26.14 11.19 -22.11
CA THR A 116 -25.99 12.52 -21.50
C THR A 116 -24.54 12.95 -21.31
N GLY A 117 -23.57 12.15 -21.72
CA GLY A 117 -22.14 12.43 -21.58
C GLY A 117 -21.56 12.12 -20.18
N ARG A 118 -22.35 11.51 -19.26
CA ARG A 118 -21.83 11.06 -17.96
C ARG A 118 -21.08 9.75 -18.11
N TYR A 119 -19.93 9.65 -17.47
CA TYR A 119 -19.19 8.40 -17.38
C TYR A 119 -19.83 7.44 -16.37
N TYR A 120 -19.69 6.16 -16.62
CA TYR A 120 -20.16 5.11 -15.70
C TYR A 120 -19.30 3.85 -15.77
N MET A 121 -19.35 3.07 -14.72
CA MET A 121 -18.77 1.74 -14.62
C MET A 121 -19.85 0.72 -14.20
N ALA A 122 -19.48 -0.56 -14.22
CA ALA A 122 -20.39 -1.59 -13.72
C ALA A 122 -20.50 -1.51 -12.18
N ARG A 123 -21.73 -1.40 -11.66
CA ARG A 123 -22.00 -1.41 -10.23
C ARG A 123 -21.48 -2.68 -9.54
N SER A 124 -21.50 -3.82 -10.25
CA SER A 124 -21.00 -5.10 -9.76
C SER A 124 -19.49 -5.12 -9.47
N ALA A 125 -18.72 -4.14 -9.98
CA ALA A 125 -17.31 -3.99 -9.62
C ALA A 125 -17.10 -3.46 -8.19
N LEU A 126 -18.14 -2.84 -7.59
CA LEU A 126 -18.13 -2.38 -6.21
C LEU A 126 -18.55 -3.53 -5.28
N THR A 127 -17.63 -4.41 -4.97
CA THR A 127 -17.91 -5.61 -4.16
C THR A 127 -17.78 -5.39 -2.66
N ARG A 128 -17.24 -4.25 -2.25
CA ARG A 128 -16.90 -3.93 -0.85
C ARG A 128 -17.36 -2.52 -0.48
N THR A 129 -17.53 -2.27 0.80
CA THR A 129 -17.63 -0.91 1.36
C THR A 129 -16.26 -0.27 1.41
N ASP A 130 -16.22 1.06 1.40
CA ASP A 130 -15.00 1.86 1.46
C ASP A 130 -14.02 1.50 0.34
N THR A 131 -14.47 1.72 -0.89
CA THR A 131 -13.72 1.43 -2.11
C THR A 131 -13.15 2.72 -2.67
N LEU A 132 -11.85 2.73 -2.95
CA LEU A 132 -11.17 3.85 -3.59
C LEU A 132 -11.17 3.68 -5.11
N LEU A 133 -11.75 4.66 -5.80
CA LEU A 133 -11.71 4.78 -7.26
C LEU A 133 -10.62 5.77 -7.63
N ARG A 134 -9.85 5.44 -8.66
CA ARG A 134 -8.83 6.31 -9.22
C ARG A 134 -8.98 6.38 -10.72
N VAL A 135 -8.88 7.58 -11.27
CA VAL A 135 -8.79 7.81 -12.70
C VAL A 135 -7.44 8.44 -13.04
N VAL A 136 -6.83 7.99 -14.13
CA VAL A 136 -5.60 8.57 -14.68
C VAL A 136 -5.84 8.89 -16.13
N SER A 137 -5.64 10.15 -16.51
CA SER A 137 -5.85 10.65 -17.87
C SER A 137 -4.55 11.24 -18.42
N PRO A 138 -4.16 10.92 -19.67
CA PRO A 138 -3.05 11.58 -20.34
C PRO A 138 -3.39 13.07 -20.58
N GLU A 139 -2.44 13.96 -20.31
CA GLU A 139 -2.59 15.40 -20.53
C GLU A 139 -1.29 16.03 -21.05
N GLY A 140 -1.27 16.46 -22.30
CA GLY A 140 -0.04 16.98 -22.91
C GLY A 140 1.07 15.94 -22.91
N ASP A 141 2.23 16.28 -22.31
CA ASP A 141 3.38 15.37 -22.16
C ASP A 141 3.37 14.60 -20.84
N GLY A 142 2.28 14.64 -20.08
CA GLY A 142 2.17 14.03 -18.75
C GLY A 142 0.80 13.39 -18.52
N TYR A 143 0.50 13.19 -17.25
CA TYR A 143 -0.74 12.58 -16.78
C TYR A 143 -1.34 13.40 -15.66
N ARG A 144 -2.66 13.26 -15.49
CA ARG A 144 -3.40 13.76 -14.32
C ARG A 144 -4.19 12.63 -13.68
N THR A 145 -4.34 12.70 -12.38
CA THR A 145 -5.10 11.72 -11.60
C THR A 145 -6.14 12.41 -10.73
N ALA A 146 -7.25 11.72 -10.49
CA ALA A 146 -8.25 12.12 -9.51
C ALA A 146 -8.77 10.88 -8.77
N LEU A 147 -9.26 11.09 -7.57
CA LEU A 147 -9.77 10.04 -6.68
C LEU A 147 -11.21 10.28 -6.29
N ALA A 148 -11.90 9.20 -5.96
CA ALA A 148 -13.18 9.22 -5.29
C ALA A 148 -13.28 8.08 -4.30
N LEU A 149 -13.83 8.36 -3.12
CA LEU A 149 -14.16 7.35 -2.12
C LEU A 149 -15.62 6.95 -2.24
N VAL A 150 -15.89 5.65 -2.37
CA VAL A 150 -17.24 5.08 -2.33
C VAL A 150 -17.43 4.35 -1.01
N SER A 151 -18.18 4.97 -0.10
CA SER A 151 -18.40 4.43 1.24
C SER A 151 -19.30 3.18 1.26
N LYS A 152 -20.21 3.04 0.28
CA LYS A 152 -21.16 1.90 0.20
C LYS A 152 -21.41 1.51 -1.26
N PRO A 153 -21.50 0.20 -1.59
CA PRO A 153 -21.85 -0.24 -2.95
C PRO A 153 -23.25 0.22 -3.41
N SER A 154 -24.13 0.56 -2.46
CA SER A 154 -25.48 1.11 -2.73
C SER A 154 -25.48 2.57 -3.16
N ASN A 155 -24.35 3.30 -3.09
CA ASN A 155 -24.27 4.65 -3.63
C ASN A 155 -24.62 4.62 -5.12
N GLU A 156 -25.20 5.69 -5.64
CA GLU A 156 -25.56 5.79 -7.05
C GLU A 156 -24.41 6.33 -7.91
N ASN A 157 -23.48 7.05 -7.29
CA ASN A 157 -22.35 7.69 -7.95
C ASN A 157 -21.14 7.85 -7.03
N ALA A 158 -20.00 8.18 -7.65
CA ALA A 158 -18.82 8.72 -7.00
C ALA A 158 -18.50 10.10 -7.59
N ALA A 159 -18.27 11.08 -6.73
CA ALA A 159 -17.77 12.40 -7.12
C ALA A 159 -16.24 12.38 -6.98
N PHE A 160 -15.54 12.59 -8.10
CA PHE A 160 -14.09 12.67 -8.10
C PHE A 160 -13.64 14.06 -7.63
N GLY A 161 -12.54 14.09 -6.91
CA GLY A 161 -11.85 15.31 -6.54
C GLY A 161 -11.15 15.99 -7.73
N THR A 162 -10.33 16.97 -7.44
CA THR A 162 -9.57 17.72 -8.44
C THR A 162 -8.53 16.84 -9.11
N PHE A 163 -8.37 17.00 -10.44
CA PHE A 163 -7.29 16.36 -11.16
C PHE A 163 -5.94 17.01 -10.82
N VAL A 164 -5.01 16.20 -10.31
CA VAL A 164 -3.65 16.65 -10.00
C VAL A 164 -2.63 16.04 -10.95
N PRO A 165 -1.55 16.77 -11.32
CA PRO A 165 -0.48 16.24 -12.16
C PRO A 165 0.17 15.00 -11.54
N CYS A 166 0.51 14.03 -12.39
CA CYS A 166 1.22 12.83 -11.95
C CYS A 166 2.24 12.36 -13.00
N GLU A 167 3.13 11.46 -12.60
CA GLU A 167 4.09 10.81 -13.49
C GLU A 167 3.42 9.80 -14.42
N ALA A 168 4.15 9.35 -15.45
CA ALA A 168 3.63 8.43 -16.46
C ALA A 168 3.12 7.08 -15.92
N ASP A 169 3.67 6.61 -14.80
CA ASP A 169 3.22 5.43 -14.06
C ASP A 169 2.04 5.71 -13.11
N GLY A 170 1.52 6.94 -13.15
CA GLY A 170 0.49 7.42 -12.24
C GLY A 170 1.01 7.83 -10.87
N TYR A 171 2.32 7.91 -10.70
CA TYR A 171 2.92 8.49 -9.51
C TYR A 171 2.63 9.98 -9.45
N ALA A 172 1.95 10.40 -8.39
CA ALA A 172 1.76 11.80 -8.05
C ALA A 172 2.15 12.00 -6.59
N LYS A 173 2.67 13.17 -6.26
CA LYS A 173 2.65 13.60 -4.86
C LYS A 173 1.19 13.63 -4.44
N PRO A 174 0.79 12.87 -3.38
CA PRO A 174 -0.58 12.87 -2.95
C PRO A 174 -0.91 14.25 -2.39
N ASP A 175 -2.03 14.81 -2.81
CA ASP A 175 -2.60 15.99 -2.18
C ASP A 175 -3.40 15.60 -0.92
N GLU A 176 -3.91 16.59 -0.23
CA GLU A 176 -4.71 16.43 0.97
C GLU A 176 -5.92 15.51 0.74
N GLU A 177 -6.69 15.76 -0.31
CA GLU A 177 -7.90 14.99 -0.63
C GLU A 177 -7.57 13.51 -0.89
N TYR A 178 -6.44 13.25 -1.56
CA TYR A 178 -5.94 11.90 -1.76
C TYR A 178 -5.57 11.24 -0.44
N LEU A 179 -4.80 11.93 0.40
CA LEU A 179 -4.35 11.38 1.67
C LEU A 179 -5.55 11.06 2.58
N ASP A 180 -6.50 11.97 2.71
CA ASP A 180 -7.70 11.75 3.51
C ASP A 180 -8.51 10.56 3.03
N ALA A 181 -8.74 10.45 1.71
CA ALA A 181 -9.47 9.33 1.13
C ALA A 181 -8.75 8.00 1.38
N MET A 182 -7.44 7.95 1.14
CA MET A 182 -6.64 6.75 1.34
C MET A 182 -6.58 6.36 2.83
N LEU A 183 -6.30 7.31 3.71
CA LEU A 183 -6.18 7.06 5.15
C LEU A 183 -7.52 6.64 5.76
N THR A 184 -8.63 7.25 5.33
CA THR A 184 -9.97 6.83 5.74
C THR A 184 -10.26 5.38 5.34
N VAL A 185 -9.96 4.98 4.09
CA VAL A 185 -10.15 3.58 3.65
C VAL A 185 -9.24 2.63 4.41
N TYR A 186 -7.97 2.99 4.59
CA TYR A 186 -7.02 2.21 5.40
C TYR A 186 -7.54 2.02 6.83
N TYR A 187 -7.94 3.11 7.49
CA TYR A 187 -8.37 3.07 8.88
C TYR A 187 -9.65 2.24 9.06
N ARG A 188 -10.66 2.44 8.21
CA ARG A 188 -11.88 1.63 8.24
C ARG A 188 -11.61 0.16 7.95
N ALA A 189 -10.66 -0.16 7.07
CA ALA A 189 -10.22 -1.54 6.84
C ALA A 189 -9.53 -2.12 8.08
N TYR A 190 -8.73 -1.33 8.77
CA TYR A 190 -8.12 -1.72 10.05
C TYR A 190 -9.18 -2.02 11.13
N LEU A 191 -10.16 -1.13 11.32
CA LEU A 191 -11.24 -1.33 12.29
C LEU A 191 -12.12 -2.54 11.93
N ARG A 192 -12.38 -2.76 10.64
CA ARG A 192 -13.09 -3.96 10.16
C ARG A 192 -12.30 -5.23 10.48
N ALA A 193 -11.00 -5.21 10.23
CA ALA A 193 -10.11 -6.30 10.58
C ALA A 193 -10.10 -6.57 12.08
N ALA A 194 -10.11 -5.53 12.90
CA ALA A 194 -10.21 -5.63 14.37
C ALA A 194 -11.55 -6.24 14.82
N ASN A 195 -12.68 -5.73 14.31
CA ASN A 195 -14.02 -6.26 14.60
C ASN A 195 -14.15 -7.76 14.26
N ALA A 196 -13.58 -8.16 13.13
CA ALA A 196 -13.67 -9.54 12.63
C ALA A 196 -12.54 -10.46 13.14
N ALA A 197 -11.55 -9.93 13.86
CA ALA A 197 -10.28 -10.63 14.15
C ALA A 197 -9.58 -11.21 12.90
N ALA A 198 -9.76 -10.55 11.77
CA ALA A 198 -9.37 -11.04 10.46
C ALA A 198 -8.37 -10.09 9.77
N PRO A 199 -7.04 -10.27 9.95
CA PRO A 199 -6.04 -9.44 9.28
C PRO A 199 -6.16 -9.39 7.75
N ALA A 200 -6.82 -10.37 7.14
CA ALA A 200 -7.09 -10.39 5.69
C ALA A 200 -8.01 -9.25 5.21
N GLU A 201 -8.69 -8.57 6.13
CA GLU A 201 -9.51 -7.37 5.82
C GLU A 201 -8.68 -6.10 5.69
N LEU A 202 -7.38 -6.11 6.08
CA LEU A 202 -6.48 -4.96 5.92
C LEU A 202 -6.34 -4.60 4.43
N ARG A 203 -6.38 -3.30 4.14
CA ARG A 203 -6.26 -2.75 2.78
C ARG A 203 -5.44 -1.47 2.80
N TYR A 204 -4.86 -1.10 1.65
CA TYR A 204 -4.01 0.09 1.49
C TYR A 204 -2.82 0.09 2.46
N VAL A 205 -2.26 -1.08 2.70
CA VAL A 205 -1.15 -1.33 3.62
C VAL A 205 -0.11 -2.21 2.94
N THR A 206 1.18 -1.94 3.17
CA THR A 206 2.25 -2.82 2.68
C THR A 206 2.18 -4.19 3.38
N GLU A 207 2.74 -5.21 2.75
CA GLU A 207 2.79 -6.54 3.37
C GLU A 207 3.51 -6.52 4.72
N LEU A 208 4.61 -5.76 4.82
CA LEU A 208 5.38 -5.63 6.06
C LEU A 208 4.55 -5.02 7.19
N HIS A 209 3.83 -3.93 6.91
CA HIS A 209 2.98 -3.30 7.91
C HIS A 209 1.76 -4.17 8.26
N SER A 210 1.16 -4.82 7.29
CA SER A 210 0.09 -5.81 7.50
C SER A 210 0.51 -6.92 8.46
N GLN A 211 1.73 -7.46 8.30
CA GLN A 211 2.28 -8.45 9.22
C GLN A 211 2.45 -7.90 10.64
N SER A 212 2.92 -6.66 10.79
CA SER A 212 3.10 -6.03 12.10
C SER A 212 1.76 -5.82 12.83
N LEU A 213 0.70 -5.41 12.12
CA LEU A 213 -0.63 -5.21 12.68
C LEU A 213 -1.36 -6.52 13.00
N SER A 214 -1.05 -7.60 12.28
CA SER A 214 -1.77 -8.88 12.36
C SER A 214 -1.76 -9.51 13.76
N ALA A 215 -0.67 -9.34 14.51
CA ALA A 215 -0.58 -9.86 15.87
C ALA A 215 -1.54 -9.10 16.82
N GLY A 216 -1.59 -7.77 16.71
CA GLY A 216 -2.48 -6.91 17.48
C GLY A 216 -3.95 -7.19 17.17
N ILE A 217 -4.30 -7.28 15.88
CA ILE A 217 -5.66 -7.57 15.44
C ILE A 217 -6.14 -8.92 15.99
N LYS A 218 -5.35 -9.98 15.90
CA LYS A 218 -5.71 -11.31 16.43
C LYS A 218 -5.85 -11.31 17.94
N SER A 219 -5.03 -10.54 18.67
CA SER A 219 -5.09 -10.48 20.14
C SER A 219 -6.21 -9.55 20.64
N GLY A 220 -6.54 -8.51 19.92
CA GLY A 220 -7.61 -7.55 20.24
C GLY A 220 -9.02 -8.10 20.07
N ALA A 221 -9.19 -9.16 19.30
CA ALA A 221 -10.47 -9.83 19.03
C ALA A 221 -11.20 -10.40 20.26
N THR A 222 -10.58 -10.41 21.41
CA THR A 222 -11.23 -10.76 22.67
C THR A 222 -11.88 -9.58 23.38
N GLY A 223 -11.83 -8.39 22.75
CA GLY A 223 -12.39 -7.16 23.27
C GLY A 223 -13.92 -7.15 23.23
N ALA A 224 -14.54 -6.64 24.26
CA ALA A 224 -15.97 -6.43 24.34
C ALA A 224 -16.40 -5.13 23.61
N VAL A 225 -15.74 -4.80 22.50
CA VAL A 225 -15.96 -3.52 21.80
C VAL A 225 -16.04 -3.77 20.28
N THR A 226 -17.08 -3.21 19.67
CA THR A 226 -17.25 -3.18 18.21
C THR A 226 -17.20 -1.75 17.67
N PHE A 227 -16.35 -1.50 16.66
CA PHE A 227 -16.20 -0.19 16.02
C PHE A 227 -17.27 0.04 14.95
N THR A 228 -17.85 1.25 14.93
CA THR A 228 -18.84 1.69 13.95
C THR A 228 -18.14 2.32 12.75
N LEU A 229 -18.04 1.57 11.63
CA LEU A 229 -17.18 1.94 10.50
C LEU A 229 -17.61 3.22 9.77
N ASP A 230 -18.91 3.46 9.60
CA ASP A 230 -19.44 4.62 8.91
C ASP A 230 -19.36 5.93 9.72
N LYS A 231 -18.96 5.83 10.98
CA LYS A 231 -18.69 6.96 11.87
C LYS A 231 -17.21 7.05 12.27
N SER A 232 -16.37 6.38 11.50
CA SER A 232 -14.93 6.36 11.72
C SER A 232 -14.22 6.89 10.50
N ASP A 233 -13.26 7.79 10.69
CA ASP A 233 -12.43 8.39 9.65
C ASP A 233 -11.02 8.66 10.15
N MET A 234 -10.14 8.99 9.22
CA MET A 234 -8.79 9.43 9.52
C MET A 234 -8.45 10.60 8.59
N VAL A 235 -8.19 11.75 9.19
CA VAL A 235 -7.94 13.01 8.49
C VAL A 235 -6.48 13.40 8.69
N CYS A 236 -5.80 13.79 7.61
CA CYS A 236 -4.42 14.21 7.67
C CYS A 236 -4.25 15.67 8.15
N ASP A 237 -3.11 15.94 8.75
CA ASP A 237 -2.66 17.28 9.05
C ASP A 237 -1.98 17.87 7.80
N THR A 238 -2.68 18.78 7.14
CA THR A 238 -2.25 19.37 5.88
C THR A 238 -1.13 20.39 6.01
N GLU A 239 -0.91 20.92 7.21
CA GLU A 239 0.16 21.89 7.48
C GLU A 239 1.52 21.19 7.65
N HIS A 240 1.52 19.91 8.01
CA HIS A 240 2.74 19.15 8.29
C HIS A 240 2.78 17.86 7.47
N ILE A 241 3.24 17.98 6.23
CA ILE A 241 3.46 16.85 5.30
C ILE A 241 4.92 16.85 4.84
N GLU A 242 5.62 15.75 5.03
CA GLU A 242 6.97 15.54 4.50
C GLU A 242 6.94 14.59 3.30
N TYR A 243 7.51 15.04 2.19
CA TYR A 243 7.62 14.26 0.95
C TYR A 243 9.05 13.76 0.75
N GLY A 244 9.24 12.45 0.62
CA GLY A 244 10.45 11.81 0.11
C GLY A 244 10.35 11.47 -1.37
N ASP A 245 11.27 10.68 -1.90
CA ASP A 245 11.29 10.30 -3.33
C ASP A 245 10.06 9.49 -3.73
N ASN A 246 9.70 8.49 -2.94
CA ASN A 246 8.53 7.64 -3.12
C ASN A 246 7.77 7.43 -1.79
N THR A 247 7.94 8.33 -0.85
CA THR A 247 7.33 8.27 0.47
C THR A 247 6.64 9.58 0.80
N VAL A 248 5.61 9.49 1.63
CA VAL A 248 4.99 10.63 2.29
C VAL A 248 4.83 10.32 3.76
N THR A 249 5.18 11.26 4.61
CA THR A 249 4.96 11.18 6.06
C THR A 249 4.03 12.30 6.47
N VAL A 250 2.97 11.95 7.19
CA VAL A 250 1.93 12.91 7.61
C VAL A 250 1.44 12.54 9.01
N ASN A 251 1.09 13.55 9.81
CA ASN A 251 0.32 13.33 11.01
C ASN A 251 -1.17 13.22 10.67
N ALA A 252 -1.89 12.35 11.36
CA ALA A 252 -3.30 12.12 11.13
C ALA A 252 -4.07 11.97 12.45
N ALA A 253 -5.30 12.50 12.46
CA ALA A 253 -6.26 12.31 13.54
C ALA A 253 -7.27 11.24 13.12
N ALA A 254 -7.36 10.16 13.88
CA ALA A 254 -8.27 9.04 13.64
C ALA A 254 -9.42 9.10 14.63
N SER A 255 -10.59 9.48 14.18
CA SER A 255 -11.82 9.52 14.98
C SER A 255 -12.61 8.23 14.81
N TYR A 256 -13.19 7.73 15.89
CA TYR A 256 -14.01 6.53 15.85
C TYR A 256 -15.14 6.55 16.89
N GLU A 257 -16.18 5.77 16.59
CA GLU A 257 -17.21 5.39 17.51
C GLU A 257 -17.09 3.89 17.82
N ALA A 258 -17.12 3.56 19.09
CA ALA A 258 -17.04 2.19 19.58
C ALA A 258 -18.22 1.86 20.47
N VAL A 259 -18.77 0.67 20.33
CA VAL A 259 -19.88 0.17 21.16
C VAL A 259 -19.35 -0.94 22.05
N ASN A 260 -19.58 -0.82 23.35
CA ASN A 260 -19.28 -1.89 24.28
C ASN A 260 -20.34 -3.00 24.13
N ASP A 261 -19.94 -4.18 23.69
CA ASP A 261 -20.84 -5.30 23.37
C ASP A 261 -21.57 -5.85 24.61
N THR A 262 -21.05 -5.57 25.82
CA THR A 262 -21.66 -6.03 27.07
C THR A 262 -22.67 -5.03 27.64
N THR A 263 -22.34 -3.73 27.61
CA THR A 263 -23.18 -2.68 28.23
C THR A 263 -24.03 -1.95 27.21
N GLY A 264 -23.69 -1.98 25.93
CA GLY A 264 -24.31 -1.19 24.86
C GLY A 264 -23.92 0.30 24.92
N GLU A 265 -22.96 0.67 25.78
CA GLU A 265 -22.48 2.05 25.86
C GLU A 265 -21.69 2.40 24.59
N VAL A 266 -21.90 3.62 24.10
CA VAL A 266 -21.24 4.16 22.92
C VAL A 266 -20.19 5.17 23.40
N GLU A 267 -18.96 4.96 22.95
CA GLU A 267 -17.83 5.85 23.19
C GLU A 267 -17.33 6.42 21.88
N THR A 268 -16.98 7.70 21.87
CA THR A 268 -16.28 8.35 20.75
C THR A 268 -14.93 8.80 21.22
N ALA A 269 -13.89 8.53 20.44
CA ALA A 269 -12.54 8.97 20.75
C ALA A 269 -11.80 9.39 19.49
N THR A 270 -10.68 10.09 19.68
CA THR A 270 -9.75 10.45 18.62
C THR A 270 -8.35 10.06 19.06
N ASP A 271 -7.70 9.27 18.25
CA ASP A 271 -6.29 8.90 18.39
C ASP A 271 -5.46 9.64 17.36
N TYR A 272 -4.21 9.93 17.68
CA TYR A 272 -3.30 10.65 16.81
C TYR A 272 -2.14 9.76 16.38
N TYR A 273 -1.81 9.86 15.10
CA TYR A 273 -0.78 9.03 14.48
C TYR A 273 0.15 9.84 13.60
N THR A 274 1.41 9.41 13.51
CA THR A 274 2.25 9.69 12.36
C THR A 274 2.14 8.50 11.41
N ILE A 275 1.80 8.76 10.16
CA ILE A 275 1.66 7.75 9.10
C ILE A 275 2.75 7.98 8.07
N GLN A 276 3.45 6.92 7.70
CA GLN A 276 4.31 6.90 6.52
C GLN A 276 3.66 6.02 5.45
N ALA A 277 3.42 6.59 4.28
CA ALA A 277 2.98 5.85 3.12
C ALA A 277 4.08 5.80 2.05
N VAL A 278 4.04 4.77 1.23
CA VAL A 278 4.99 4.52 0.14
C VAL A 278 4.23 4.26 -1.16
N TRP A 279 4.77 4.76 -2.27
CA TRP A 279 4.26 4.43 -3.60
C TRP A 279 4.78 3.05 -4.01
N GLN A 280 3.87 2.12 -4.22
CA GLN A 280 4.16 0.75 -4.61
C GLN A 280 3.03 0.19 -5.48
N ASP A 281 3.38 -0.52 -6.56
CA ASP A 281 2.43 -1.21 -7.44
C ASP A 281 1.29 -0.31 -7.97
N GLY A 282 1.62 0.95 -8.28
CA GLY A 282 0.66 1.90 -8.85
C GLY A 282 -0.27 2.57 -7.85
N MET A 283 -0.01 2.47 -6.54
CA MET A 283 -0.82 3.08 -5.49
C MET A 283 0.00 3.50 -4.27
N TRP A 284 -0.55 4.39 -3.47
CA TRP A 284 -0.02 4.70 -2.15
C TRP A 284 -0.51 3.68 -1.13
N LEU A 285 0.42 3.11 -0.36
CA LEU A 285 0.16 2.14 0.70
C LEU A 285 0.75 2.63 2.02
N VAL A 286 0.04 2.48 3.11
CA VAL A 286 0.57 2.74 4.45
C VAL A 286 1.64 1.70 4.78
N ASP A 287 2.85 2.15 5.01
CA ASP A 287 4.02 1.31 5.33
C ASP A 287 4.30 1.24 6.82
N ARG A 288 4.02 2.31 7.53
CA ARG A 288 4.20 2.40 8.98
C ARG A 288 3.21 3.37 9.62
N SER A 289 2.92 3.10 10.88
CA SER A 289 2.15 4.01 11.72
C SER A 289 2.69 4.03 13.15
N TRP A 290 2.71 5.21 13.75
CA TRP A 290 3.15 5.43 15.13
C TRP A 290 2.09 6.25 15.86
N THR A 291 1.67 5.81 17.04
CA THR A 291 0.82 6.63 17.91
C THR A 291 1.63 7.79 18.45
N ILE A 292 1.05 8.99 18.41
CA ILE A 292 1.63 10.22 18.97
C ILE A 292 0.66 10.84 19.96
N SER A 293 1.14 11.79 20.75
CA SER A 293 0.26 12.57 21.64
C SER A 293 -0.51 13.63 20.85
N GLU A 294 -1.65 14.07 21.37
CA GLU A 294 -2.38 15.23 20.82
C GLU A 294 -1.48 16.47 20.73
N SER A 295 -0.62 16.69 21.74
CA SER A 295 0.34 17.80 21.74
C SER A 295 1.36 17.71 20.61
N ASP A 296 1.87 16.50 20.31
CA ASP A 296 2.80 16.31 19.19
C ASP A 296 2.08 16.55 17.84
N TYR A 297 0.85 16.06 17.70
CA TYR A 297 0.01 16.32 16.55
C TYR A 297 -0.19 17.83 16.31
N GLN A 298 -0.62 18.58 17.34
CA GLN A 298 -0.85 20.02 17.25
C GLN A 298 0.41 20.85 16.97
N ASN A 299 1.58 20.33 17.32
CA ASN A 299 2.86 20.98 17.06
C ASN A 299 3.56 20.45 15.78
N GLY A 300 2.94 19.59 15.00
CA GLY A 300 3.51 19.00 13.78
C GLY A 300 4.72 18.11 14.04
N VAL A 301 4.83 17.53 15.25
CA VAL A 301 5.93 16.63 15.59
C VAL A 301 5.62 15.24 15.11
N PHE A 302 6.47 14.69 14.23
CA PHE A 302 6.35 13.31 13.78
C PHE A 302 6.82 12.34 14.86
N GLY A 303 6.12 11.21 14.98
CA GLY A 303 6.51 10.11 15.84
C GLY A 303 7.89 9.58 15.46
N ASN A 304 8.67 9.21 16.46
CA ASN A 304 10.02 8.69 16.24
C ASN A 304 9.96 7.34 15.52
N GLN A 305 10.76 7.27 14.45
CA GLN A 305 11.01 6.07 13.65
C GLN A 305 11.83 5.03 14.43
#